data_3db075e0c934936f83984d0d4b5e8deb
#
_entry.id   3db075e0c934936f83984d0d4b5e8deb
#
_cell.length_a   1.000
_cell.length_b   1.000
_cell.length_c   1.000
_cell.angle_alpha   90.00
_cell.angle_beta   90.00
_cell.angle_gamma   90.00
#
_symmetry.space_group_name_H-M   'P 1'
#
loop_
_entity.id
_entity.type
_entity.pdbx_description
1 polymer ?
#
loop_
_entity_poly.entity_id
_entity_poly.type
_entity_poly.pdbx_seq_one_letter_code
_entity_poly.pdbx_strand_id
1 'polypeptide(L)'
;MSPETAIAVSHKAAELEKALRRVIRGKDDVVRLALVSIFARGHLLIEGVPGVGKTTLGQALARAIDCTFQRVQFTSDMLPSDVLGISVYSSLEQAFEFKRGPVFTNVLLADEINRTTPKTQSALLEAMNEGQVTVDAHSYELPQPFLVIATQNPVEHHGTYPLPESQLDRFLMRVRMGYPEAAAEREILRSEAGAGVLPDLRPVLTGADVLEMQEAVKRIRVDESLVTYALEIVRRTRESEYLSLGVSPRGAQALYRAAQAMAFLDGRTFCTPEDFKPLAVPVFAHRVVVNGGYASTLKKSEQADQVMREIVETVAVPV
;
A
#
# COMPACT_ATOMS: atom_id res chain seq x y z
N MET A 1 -20.24 -5.22 -17.25
CA MET A 1 -20.51 -3.80 -16.95
C MET A 1 -20.70 -3.09 -18.27
N SER A 2 -21.76 -2.29 -18.41
CA SER A 2 -21.94 -1.50 -19.64
C SER A 2 -20.86 -0.40 -19.72
N PRO A 3 -20.53 0.13 -20.90
CA PRO A 3 -19.61 1.25 -21.04
C PRO A 3 -20.03 2.46 -20.19
N GLU A 4 -21.33 2.72 -20.07
CA GLU A 4 -21.90 3.80 -19.24
C GLU A 4 -21.63 3.58 -17.75
N THR A 5 -21.75 2.35 -17.25
CA THR A 5 -21.44 2.01 -15.85
C THR A 5 -19.93 2.17 -15.58
N ALA A 6 -19.07 1.78 -16.53
CA ALA A 6 -17.62 1.94 -16.40
C ALA A 6 -17.21 3.42 -16.28
N ILE A 7 -17.82 4.29 -17.09
CA ILE A 7 -17.58 5.75 -17.06
C ILE A 7 -18.09 6.36 -15.74
N ALA A 8 -19.28 5.98 -15.27
CA ALA A 8 -19.81 6.50 -14.02
C ALA A 8 -18.95 6.12 -12.80
N VAL A 9 -18.43 4.89 -12.79
CA VAL A 9 -17.58 4.38 -11.71
C VAL A 9 -16.21 5.06 -11.73
N SER A 10 -15.62 5.29 -12.91
CA SER A 10 -14.34 6.00 -13.03
C SER A 10 -14.45 7.48 -12.64
N HIS A 11 -15.58 8.13 -12.93
CA HIS A 11 -15.84 9.52 -12.49
C HIS A 11 -15.84 9.64 -10.96
N LYS A 12 -16.47 8.72 -10.26
CA LYS A 12 -16.44 8.67 -8.79
C LYS A 12 -15.00 8.49 -8.25
N ALA A 13 -14.17 7.67 -8.92
CA ALA A 13 -12.77 7.49 -8.53
C ALA A 13 -11.95 8.78 -8.70
N ALA A 14 -12.22 9.56 -9.76
CA ALA A 14 -11.59 10.87 -9.96
C ALA A 14 -12.05 11.90 -8.91
N GLU A 15 -13.30 11.87 -8.49
CA GLU A 15 -13.79 12.70 -7.39
C GLU A 15 -13.12 12.35 -6.06
N LEU A 16 -12.92 11.06 -5.77
CA LEU A 16 -12.19 10.59 -4.62
C LEU A 16 -10.73 11.11 -4.64
N GLU A 17 -10.04 10.96 -5.77
CA GLU A 17 -8.66 11.46 -5.92
C GLU A 17 -8.60 12.98 -5.67
N LYS A 18 -9.53 13.76 -6.26
CA LYS A 18 -9.62 15.20 -6.05
C LYS A 18 -9.88 15.58 -4.59
N ALA A 19 -10.74 14.83 -3.89
CA ALA A 19 -11.03 15.06 -2.49
C ALA A 19 -9.80 14.80 -1.59
N LEU A 20 -9.06 13.72 -1.86
CA LEU A 20 -7.85 13.38 -1.12
C LEU A 20 -6.71 14.39 -1.36
N ARG A 21 -6.51 14.87 -2.60
CA ARG A 21 -5.48 15.87 -2.93
C ARG A 21 -5.70 17.21 -2.22
N ARG A 22 -6.95 17.55 -1.85
CA ARG A 22 -7.24 18.75 -1.05
C ARG A 22 -6.73 18.63 0.39
N VAL A 23 -6.69 17.40 0.93
CA VAL A 23 -6.22 17.11 2.29
C VAL A 23 -4.72 16.88 2.30
N ILE A 24 -4.21 16.08 1.35
CA ILE A 24 -2.81 15.68 1.23
C ILE A 24 -2.15 16.58 0.17
N ARG A 25 -1.70 17.73 0.58
CA ARG A 25 -1.17 18.75 -0.32
C ARG A 25 0.27 18.45 -0.77
N GLY A 26 0.56 18.67 -2.04
CA GLY A 26 1.89 18.51 -2.62
C GLY A 26 2.42 17.06 -2.66
N LYS A 27 1.52 16.07 -2.60
CA LYS A 27 1.83 14.63 -2.67
C LYS A 27 0.82 13.90 -3.57
N ASP A 28 0.56 14.44 -4.73
CA ASP A 28 -0.44 13.93 -5.67
C ASP A 28 -0.09 12.52 -6.15
N ASP A 29 1.19 12.24 -6.33
CA ASP A 29 1.74 10.93 -6.67
C ASP A 29 1.46 9.90 -5.57
N VAL A 30 1.68 10.25 -4.30
CA VAL A 30 1.42 9.38 -3.15
C VAL A 30 -0.07 9.06 -3.03
N VAL A 31 -0.93 10.08 -3.21
CA VAL A 31 -2.39 9.91 -3.22
C VAL A 31 -2.81 8.93 -4.32
N ARG A 32 -2.29 9.13 -5.54
CA ARG A 32 -2.61 8.28 -6.68
C ARG A 32 -2.17 6.83 -6.45
N LEU A 33 -0.94 6.61 -5.95
CA LEU A 33 -0.44 5.27 -5.65
C LEU A 33 -1.21 4.60 -4.49
N ALA A 34 -1.69 5.36 -3.50
CA ALA A 34 -2.56 4.83 -2.46
C ALA A 34 -3.92 4.36 -3.04
N LEU A 35 -4.49 5.11 -4.00
CA LEU A 35 -5.70 4.70 -4.71
C LEU A 35 -5.47 3.47 -5.60
N VAL A 36 -4.35 3.42 -6.31
CA VAL A 36 -3.95 2.20 -7.04
C VAL A 36 -3.89 1.00 -6.09
N SER A 37 -3.30 1.20 -4.89
CA SER A 37 -3.17 0.11 -3.91
C SER A 37 -4.52 -0.43 -3.45
N ILE A 38 -5.48 0.43 -3.10
CA ILE A 38 -6.79 -0.04 -2.64
C ILE A 38 -7.59 -0.69 -3.76
N PHE A 39 -7.58 -0.11 -4.98
CA PHE A 39 -8.33 -0.66 -6.10
C PHE A 39 -7.73 -1.95 -6.66
N ALA A 40 -6.40 -2.13 -6.56
CA ALA A 40 -5.72 -3.39 -6.87
C ALA A 40 -5.81 -4.45 -5.75
N ARG A 41 -6.57 -4.20 -4.67
CA ARG A 41 -6.63 -5.07 -3.47
C ARG A 41 -5.25 -5.37 -2.89
N GLY A 42 -4.41 -4.34 -2.82
CA GLY A 42 -3.06 -4.46 -2.29
C GLY A 42 -2.88 -3.62 -1.04
N HIS A 43 -1.74 -3.80 -0.40
CA HIS A 43 -1.32 -3.05 0.78
C HIS A 43 -0.14 -2.15 0.44
N LEU A 44 0.00 -1.04 1.16
CA LEU A 44 0.96 0.02 0.88
C LEU A 44 2.05 0.06 1.95
N LEU A 45 3.31 0.10 1.53
CA LEU A 45 4.44 0.40 2.41
C LEU A 45 4.89 1.84 2.17
N ILE A 46 4.93 2.66 3.20
CA ILE A 46 5.40 4.05 3.11
C ILE A 46 6.73 4.19 3.84
N GLU A 47 7.77 4.54 3.09
CA GLU A 47 9.04 4.99 3.65
C GLU A 47 9.03 6.51 3.79
N GLY A 48 9.28 7.02 4.98
CA GLY A 48 9.32 8.46 5.18
C GLY A 48 9.58 8.86 6.62
N VAL A 49 10.12 10.07 6.77
CA VAL A 49 10.39 10.67 8.09
C VAL A 49 9.09 10.91 8.88
N PRO A 50 9.16 11.06 10.19
CA PRO A 50 8.00 11.47 10.99
C PRO A 50 7.42 12.82 10.54
N GLY A 51 6.09 13.00 10.71
CA GLY A 51 5.45 14.31 10.50
C GLY A 51 5.10 14.69 9.06
N VAL A 52 5.31 13.83 8.06
CA VAL A 52 5.02 14.14 6.64
C VAL A 52 3.57 13.87 6.19
N GLY A 53 2.66 13.53 7.11
CA GLY A 53 1.23 13.34 6.77
C GLY A 53 0.79 11.90 6.53
N LYS A 54 1.58 10.89 6.92
CA LYS A 54 1.21 9.47 6.76
C LYS A 54 -0.11 9.10 7.44
N THR A 55 -0.31 9.57 8.68
CA THR A 55 -1.55 9.37 9.44
C THR A 55 -2.73 10.08 8.78
N THR A 56 -2.50 11.31 8.30
CA THR A 56 -3.51 12.10 7.60
C THR A 56 -3.98 11.40 6.32
N LEU A 57 -3.07 10.78 5.57
CA LEU A 57 -3.41 9.99 4.37
C LEU A 57 -4.35 8.83 4.70
N GLY A 58 -4.02 8.01 5.71
CA GLY A 58 -4.87 6.87 6.11
C GLY A 58 -6.24 7.31 6.60
N GLN A 59 -6.31 8.36 7.42
CA GLN A 59 -7.56 8.93 7.93
C GLN A 59 -8.41 9.53 6.79
N ALA A 60 -7.78 10.30 5.90
CA ALA A 60 -8.47 10.90 4.76
C ALA A 60 -9.04 9.84 3.84
N LEU A 61 -8.27 8.79 3.53
CA LEU A 61 -8.72 7.69 2.69
C LEU A 61 -9.93 6.99 3.31
N ALA A 62 -9.83 6.55 4.57
CA ALA A 62 -10.92 5.87 5.25
C ALA A 62 -12.19 6.72 5.31
N ARG A 63 -12.06 8.02 5.63
CA ARG A 63 -13.18 8.95 5.71
C ARG A 63 -13.82 9.20 4.34
N ALA A 64 -13.01 9.34 3.29
CA ALA A 64 -13.50 9.58 1.94
C ALA A 64 -14.26 8.39 1.34
N ILE A 65 -14.00 7.17 1.83
CA ILE A 65 -14.69 5.92 1.40
C ILE A 65 -15.68 5.39 2.44
N ASP A 66 -16.05 6.21 3.43
CA ASP A 66 -16.99 5.86 4.52
C ASP A 66 -16.65 4.51 5.19
N CYS A 67 -15.39 4.36 5.57
CA CYS A 67 -14.86 3.14 6.15
C CYS A 67 -14.19 3.40 7.49
N THR A 68 -14.03 2.35 8.30
CA THR A 68 -13.37 2.43 9.60
C THR A 68 -11.86 2.61 9.45
N PHE A 69 -11.25 3.35 10.39
CA PHE A 69 -9.82 3.60 10.48
C PHE A 69 -9.30 3.25 11.85
N GLN A 70 -8.16 2.56 11.91
CA GLN A 70 -7.39 2.36 13.13
C GLN A 70 -5.92 2.67 12.88
N ARG A 71 -5.26 3.26 13.88
CA ARG A 71 -3.81 3.44 13.90
C ARG A 71 -3.22 2.61 15.02
N VAL A 72 -2.23 1.81 14.69
CA VAL A 72 -1.42 1.05 15.65
C VAL A 72 0.02 1.54 15.52
N GLN A 73 0.55 2.09 16.61
CA GLN A 73 1.96 2.43 16.73
C GLN A 73 2.70 1.19 17.23
N PHE A 74 3.57 0.63 16.39
CA PHE A 74 4.31 -0.57 16.74
C PHE A 74 5.49 -0.26 17.65
N THR A 75 5.67 -1.11 18.70
CA THR A 75 6.74 -1.02 19.68
C THR A 75 7.40 -2.38 19.89
N SER A 76 8.58 -2.40 20.49
CA SER A 76 9.38 -3.62 20.67
C SER A 76 8.76 -4.65 21.62
N ASP A 77 7.89 -4.22 22.52
CA ASP A 77 7.20 -5.02 23.54
C ASP A 77 5.82 -5.53 23.08
N MET A 78 5.32 -5.06 21.94
CA MET A 78 4.01 -5.42 21.40
C MET A 78 3.93 -6.90 21.03
N LEU A 79 2.84 -7.55 21.45
CA LEU A 79 2.53 -8.94 21.15
C LEU A 79 1.60 -9.07 19.92
N PRO A 80 1.56 -10.22 19.24
CA PRO A 80 0.57 -10.50 18.19
C PRO A 80 -0.88 -10.29 18.63
N SER A 81 -1.20 -10.67 19.87
CA SER A 81 -2.54 -10.48 20.46
C SER A 81 -2.98 -9.03 20.58
N ASP A 82 -2.04 -8.08 20.71
CA ASP A 82 -2.35 -6.64 20.79
C ASP A 82 -2.84 -6.11 19.43
N VAL A 83 -2.48 -6.78 18.34
CA VAL A 83 -2.88 -6.44 16.97
C VAL A 83 -4.09 -7.25 16.52
N LEU A 84 -4.07 -8.56 16.75
CA LEU A 84 -5.08 -9.50 16.24
C LEU A 84 -6.29 -9.61 17.16
N GLY A 85 -6.10 -9.47 18.45
CA GLY A 85 -7.10 -9.73 19.47
C GLY A 85 -6.78 -10.97 20.30
N ILE A 86 -7.59 -11.22 21.31
CA ILE A 86 -7.37 -12.26 22.32
C ILE A 86 -8.69 -12.87 22.76
N SER A 87 -8.68 -14.18 23.03
CA SER A 87 -9.80 -14.84 23.69
C SER A 87 -9.71 -14.65 25.21
N VAL A 88 -10.77 -14.11 25.79
CA VAL A 88 -10.89 -13.83 27.22
C VAL A 88 -12.00 -14.69 27.79
N TYR A 89 -11.75 -15.37 28.91
CA TYR A 89 -12.79 -16.12 29.61
C TYR A 89 -13.82 -15.19 30.25
N SER A 90 -15.07 -15.30 29.83
CA SER A 90 -16.21 -14.61 30.43
C SER A 90 -16.78 -15.44 31.58
N SER A 91 -16.64 -14.96 32.81
CA SER A 91 -17.22 -15.65 33.99
C SER A 91 -18.74 -15.62 33.98
N LEU A 92 -19.37 -14.66 33.27
CA LEU A 92 -20.83 -14.57 33.14
C LEU A 92 -21.38 -15.61 32.19
N GLU A 93 -20.70 -15.79 31.04
CA GLU A 93 -21.12 -16.74 29.99
C GLU A 93 -20.51 -18.13 30.17
N GLN A 94 -19.56 -18.29 31.11
CA GLN A 94 -18.77 -19.51 31.33
C GLN A 94 -18.12 -20.03 30.03
N ALA A 95 -17.73 -19.13 29.14
CA ALA A 95 -17.16 -19.41 27.83
C ALA A 95 -16.02 -18.44 27.49
N PHE A 96 -15.17 -18.84 26.54
CA PHE A 96 -14.18 -17.94 25.96
C PHE A 96 -14.84 -17.04 24.91
N GLU A 97 -14.69 -15.73 25.04
CA GLU A 97 -15.13 -14.72 24.09
C GLU A 97 -13.92 -14.14 23.37
N PHE A 98 -13.95 -14.11 22.04
CA PHE A 98 -12.90 -13.46 21.25
C PHE A 98 -13.11 -11.94 21.23
N LYS A 99 -12.17 -11.21 21.81
CA LYS A 99 -12.11 -9.76 21.74
C LYS A 99 -11.24 -9.35 20.57
N ARG A 100 -11.88 -8.75 19.56
CA ARG A 100 -11.24 -8.31 18.32
C ARG A 100 -10.18 -7.24 18.58
N GLY A 101 -9.00 -7.41 17.98
CA GLY A 101 -7.94 -6.42 18.00
C GLY A 101 -8.13 -5.31 16.94
N PRO A 102 -7.24 -4.32 16.93
CA PRO A 102 -7.31 -3.17 16.01
C PRO A 102 -7.20 -3.54 14.52
N VAL A 103 -6.75 -4.74 14.17
CA VAL A 103 -6.71 -5.21 12.77
C VAL A 103 -8.10 -5.35 12.16
N PHE A 104 -9.16 -5.48 12.98
CA PHE A 104 -10.54 -5.55 12.52
C PHE A 104 -11.08 -4.18 12.12
N THR A 105 -10.49 -3.59 11.11
CA THR A 105 -10.83 -2.30 10.51
C THR A 105 -10.66 -2.36 9.00
N ASN A 106 -11.25 -1.41 8.27
CA ASN A 106 -11.08 -1.33 6.81
C ASN A 106 -9.73 -0.74 6.40
N VAL A 107 -9.29 0.33 7.09
CA VAL A 107 -7.99 0.97 6.83
C VAL A 107 -7.17 0.95 8.11
N LEU A 108 -6.11 0.16 8.12
CA LEU A 108 -5.17 0.06 9.22
C LEU A 108 -3.88 0.80 8.89
N LEU A 109 -3.53 1.80 9.70
CA LEU A 109 -2.19 2.38 9.69
C LEU A 109 -1.31 1.63 10.69
N ALA A 110 -0.41 0.80 10.18
CA ALA A 110 0.62 0.09 10.95
C ALA A 110 1.88 0.96 11.01
N ASP A 111 1.94 1.85 12.01
CA ASP A 111 2.98 2.88 12.10
C ASP A 111 4.26 2.31 12.73
N GLU A 112 5.40 2.50 12.06
CA GLU A 112 6.73 2.00 12.45
C GLU A 112 6.79 0.47 12.63
N ILE A 113 6.28 -0.28 11.65
CA ILE A 113 6.20 -1.76 11.69
C ILE A 113 7.56 -2.42 11.96
N ASN A 114 8.67 -1.78 11.60
CA ASN A 114 10.02 -2.27 11.84
C ASN A 114 10.48 -2.14 13.30
N ARG A 115 9.70 -1.53 14.20
CA ARG A 115 10.01 -1.47 15.64
C ARG A 115 9.53 -2.67 16.44
N THR A 116 8.58 -3.45 15.92
CA THR A 116 8.09 -4.63 16.63
C THR A 116 8.85 -5.90 16.26
N THR A 117 8.67 -6.94 17.08
CA THR A 117 9.33 -8.22 16.87
C THR A 117 8.88 -8.91 15.57
N PRO A 118 9.72 -9.78 14.96
CA PRO A 118 9.35 -10.55 13.78
C PRO A 118 8.08 -11.39 13.95
N LYS A 119 7.78 -11.82 15.17
CA LYS A 119 6.57 -12.59 15.48
C LYS A 119 5.30 -11.74 15.29
N THR A 120 5.30 -10.52 15.79
CA THR A 120 4.17 -9.57 15.65
C THR A 120 4.04 -9.08 14.21
N GLN A 121 5.18 -8.81 13.54
CA GLN A 121 5.18 -8.50 12.10
C GLN A 121 4.52 -9.62 11.29
N SER A 122 4.93 -10.89 11.51
CA SER A 122 4.40 -12.04 10.78
C SER A 122 2.90 -12.22 10.98
N ALA A 123 2.38 -11.97 12.17
CA ALA A 123 0.95 -12.06 12.48
C ALA A 123 0.13 -11.05 11.67
N LEU A 124 0.55 -9.78 11.61
CA LEU A 124 -0.10 -8.77 10.77
C LEU A 124 -0.04 -9.14 9.29
N LEU A 125 1.15 -9.57 8.82
CA LEU A 125 1.36 -9.88 7.41
C LEU A 125 0.62 -11.14 6.96
N GLU A 126 0.31 -12.07 7.88
CA GLU A 126 -0.57 -13.20 7.61
C GLU A 126 -2.02 -12.72 7.44
N ALA A 127 -2.52 -11.89 8.36
CA ALA A 127 -3.85 -11.28 8.26
C ALA A 127 -4.04 -10.50 6.95
N MET A 128 -2.99 -9.79 6.48
CA MET A 128 -3.00 -9.07 5.20
C MET A 128 -3.19 -10.01 3.99
N ASN A 129 -2.55 -11.17 4.01
CA ASN A 129 -2.64 -12.10 2.89
C ASN A 129 -3.94 -12.87 2.84
N GLU A 130 -4.38 -13.35 4.00
CA GLU A 130 -5.53 -14.25 4.11
C GLU A 130 -6.86 -13.48 4.18
N GLY A 131 -6.84 -12.17 4.52
CA GLY A 131 -8.05 -11.38 4.75
C GLY A 131 -8.84 -11.85 5.99
N GLN A 132 -8.20 -12.62 6.86
CA GLN A 132 -8.78 -13.19 8.06
C GLN A 132 -7.73 -13.35 9.16
N VAL A 133 -8.18 -13.51 10.39
CA VAL A 133 -7.37 -13.81 11.58
C VAL A 133 -7.80 -15.15 12.17
N THR A 134 -6.85 -16.02 12.45
CA THR A 134 -7.13 -17.31 13.11
C THR A 134 -6.64 -17.26 14.55
N VAL A 135 -7.56 -17.41 15.50
CA VAL A 135 -7.29 -17.48 16.94
C VAL A 135 -8.03 -18.69 17.52
N ASP A 136 -7.35 -19.52 18.31
CA ASP A 136 -7.91 -20.71 18.97
C ASP A 136 -8.66 -21.63 17.99
N ALA A 137 -8.07 -21.89 16.82
CA ALA A 137 -8.63 -22.70 15.73
C ALA A 137 -9.92 -22.14 15.09
N HIS A 138 -10.32 -20.91 15.39
CA HIS A 138 -11.40 -20.19 14.74
C HIS A 138 -10.87 -19.10 13.81
N SER A 139 -11.41 -19.01 12.59
CA SER A 139 -11.07 -17.96 11.63
C SER A 139 -12.13 -16.87 11.65
N TYR A 140 -11.67 -15.64 11.73
CA TYR A 140 -12.49 -14.43 11.75
C TYR A 140 -12.16 -13.57 10.55
N GLU A 141 -13.11 -13.35 9.66
CA GLU A 141 -12.93 -12.51 8.47
C GLU A 141 -12.70 -11.04 8.85
N LEU A 142 -11.79 -10.39 8.13
CA LEU A 142 -11.55 -8.95 8.25
C LEU A 142 -12.57 -8.16 7.43
N PRO A 143 -12.94 -6.95 7.89
CA PRO A 143 -13.83 -6.07 7.14
C PRO A 143 -13.29 -5.79 5.73
N GLN A 144 -14.19 -5.73 4.74
CA GLN A 144 -13.83 -5.42 3.35
C GLN A 144 -14.45 -4.07 2.93
N PRO A 145 -13.74 -3.27 2.14
CA PRO A 145 -12.35 -3.44 1.67
C PRO A 145 -11.37 -3.36 2.84
N PHE A 146 -10.26 -4.12 2.75
CA PHE A 146 -9.19 -4.11 3.74
C PHE A 146 -7.89 -3.59 3.16
N LEU A 147 -7.37 -2.50 3.73
CA LEU A 147 -6.10 -1.89 3.35
C LEU A 147 -5.21 -1.69 4.58
N VAL A 148 -4.00 -2.21 4.51
CA VAL A 148 -2.94 -1.85 5.45
C VAL A 148 -2.01 -0.84 4.79
N ILE A 149 -1.79 0.28 5.47
CA ILE A 149 -0.74 1.24 5.19
C ILE A 149 0.32 1.04 6.29
N ALA A 150 1.39 0.35 5.95
CA ALA A 150 2.50 0.19 6.88
C ALA A 150 3.52 1.31 6.67
N THR A 151 4.14 1.78 7.76
CA THR A 151 5.20 2.78 7.67
C THR A 151 6.52 2.24 8.20
N GLN A 152 7.60 2.69 7.59
CA GLN A 152 8.97 2.48 8.06
C GLN A 152 9.70 3.81 8.11
N ASN A 153 10.50 4.00 9.16
CA ASN A 153 11.45 5.10 9.21
C ASN A 153 12.82 4.56 8.75
N PRO A 154 13.31 4.93 7.56
CA PRO A 154 14.56 4.38 7.03
C PRO A 154 15.81 4.91 7.73
N VAL A 155 15.69 5.96 8.55
CA VAL A 155 16.83 6.62 9.23
C VAL A 155 17.13 5.98 10.58
N GLU A 156 16.13 5.34 11.21
CA GLU A 156 16.31 4.71 12.53
C GLU A 156 16.93 3.31 12.40
N HIS A 157 18.13 3.13 12.98
CA HIS A 157 18.86 1.86 12.95
C HIS A 157 18.89 1.13 14.31
N HIS A 158 18.68 1.85 15.42
CA HIS A 158 18.74 1.25 16.77
C HIS A 158 17.36 0.75 17.20
N GLY A 159 17.30 -0.51 17.67
CA GLY A 159 16.07 -1.10 18.18
C GLY A 159 15.01 -1.43 17.10
N THR A 160 15.43 -1.60 15.85
CA THR A 160 14.54 -1.97 14.76
C THR A 160 14.81 -3.39 14.26
N TYR A 161 13.74 -4.05 13.79
CA TYR A 161 13.77 -5.35 13.13
C TYR A 161 13.36 -5.14 11.67
N PRO A 162 14.31 -5.10 10.72
CA PRO A 162 13.96 -4.92 9.31
C PRO A 162 13.07 -6.06 8.82
N LEU A 163 12.11 -5.73 7.96
CA LEU A 163 11.27 -6.73 7.33
C LEU A 163 12.11 -7.57 6.34
N PRO A 164 12.07 -8.91 6.43
CA PRO A 164 12.66 -9.78 5.42
C PRO A 164 12.01 -9.59 4.03
N GLU A 165 12.71 -9.95 2.98
CA GLU A 165 12.26 -9.83 1.60
C GLU A 165 10.94 -10.57 1.35
N SER A 166 10.76 -11.75 1.94
CA SER A 166 9.52 -12.54 1.86
C SER A 166 8.32 -11.85 2.50
N GLN A 167 8.55 -10.95 3.44
CA GLN A 167 7.52 -10.14 4.07
C GLN A 167 7.26 -8.85 3.28
N LEU A 168 8.30 -8.23 2.76
CA LEU A 168 8.18 -7.07 1.86
C LEU A 168 7.38 -7.40 0.60
N ASP A 169 7.53 -8.61 0.05
CA ASP A 169 6.78 -9.09 -1.13
C ASP A 169 5.25 -9.14 -0.93
N ARG A 170 4.75 -9.01 0.30
CA ARG A 170 3.31 -8.95 0.61
C ARG A 170 2.69 -7.58 0.37
N PHE A 171 3.48 -6.52 0.38
CA PHE A 171 3.00 -5.18 0.01
C PHE A 171 2.91 -5.06 -1.52
N LEU A 172 1.84 -4.44 -2.02
CA LEU A 172 1.67 -4.20 -3.45
C LEU A 172 2.77 -3.29 -3.97
N MET A 173 2.99 -2.20 -3.26
CA MET A 173 4.03 -1.23 -3.63
C MET A 173 4.62 -0.54 -2.41
N ARG A 174 5.82 0.01 -2.62
CA ARG A 174 6.51 0.88 -1.70
C ARG A 174 6.53 2.31 -2.25
N VAL A 175 6.15 3.27 -1.41
CA VAL A 175 6.11 4.68 -1.76
C VAL A 175 6.98 5.47 -0.80
N ARG A 176 7.76 6.41 -1.33
CA ARG A 176 8.52 7.35 -0.49
C ARG A 176 7.73 8.63 -0.26
N MET A 177 7.52 8.94 1.01
CA MET A 177 6.86 10.16 1.41
C MET A 177 7.88 11.09 2.07
N GLY A 178 8.50 11.95 1.25
CA GLY A 178 9.44 12.98 1.70
C GLY A 178 8.72 14.24 2.22
N TYR A 179 9.49 15.26 2.56
CA TYR A 179 8.95 16.58 2.91
C TYR A 179 8.13 17.17 1.75
N PRO A 180 7.10 17.98 2.03
CA PRO A 180 6.37 18.69 0.98
C PRO A 180 7.29 19.73 0.30
N GLU A 181 6.94 20.12 -0.92
CA GLU A 181 7.61 21.24 -1.59
C GLU A 181 7.29 22.56 -0.88
N ALA A 182 8.17 23.56 -1.02
CA ALA A 182 8.07 24.85 -0.31
C ALA A 182 6.72 25.56 -0.51
N ALA A 183 6.08 25.41 -1.66
CA ALA A 183 4.75 25.96 -1.92
C ALA A 183 3.66 25.28 -1.09
N ALA A 184 3.66 23.94 -1.05
CA ALA A 184 2.72 23.15 -0.27
C ALA A 184 2.95 23.34 1.24
N GLU A 185 4.22 23.46 1.67
CA GLU A 185 4.57 23.72 3.07
C GLU A 185 4.04 25.08 3.54
N ARG A 186 4.13 26.13 2.71
CA ARG A 186 3.51 27.44 2.98
C ARG A 186 1.99 27.37 3.12
N GLU A 187 1.33 26.54 2.32
CA GLU A 187 -0.12 26.32 2.44
C GLU A 187 -0.48 25.57 3.72
N ILE A 188 0.32 24.59 4.12
CA ILE A 188 0.14 23.85 5.38
C ILE A 188 0.28 24.79 6.57
N LEU A 189 1.28 25.67 6.56
CA LEU A 189 1.50 26.66 7.61
C LEU A 189 0.38 27.70 7.71
N ARG A 190 -0.25 28.06 6.58
CA ARG A 190 -1.37 29.02 6.56
C ARG A 190 -2.71 28.39 6.91
N SER A 191 -2.89 27.11 6.66
CA SER A 191 -4.06 26.38 7.17
C SER A 191 -3.88 26.24 8.68
N GLU A 192 -4.80 26.80 9.45
CA GLU A 192 -4.76 26.83 10.92
C GLU A 192 -4.30 25.48 11.47
N ALA A 193 -3.13 25.53 12.08
CA ALA A 193 -2.34 24.47 12.67
C ALA A 193 -3.08 23.15 12.93
N GLY A 194 -2.99 22.20 12.04
CA GLY A 194 -3.33 20.79 12.30
C GLY A 194 -4.81 20.41 12.28
N ALA A 195 -5.73 21.37 12.31
CA ALA A 195 -7.17 21.11 12.17
C ALA A 195 -7.63 20.97 10.71
N GLY A 196 -6.77 21.22 9.77
CA GLY A 196 -6.87 21.09 8.31
C GLY A 196 -8.22 20.66 7.70
N VAL A 197 -8.29 20.52 6.42
CA VAL A 197 -9.48 20.11 5.64
C VAL A 197 -10.02 18.71 6.03
N LEU A 198 -9.29 17.93 6.82
CA LEU A 198 -9.70 16.58 7.23
C LEU A 198 -11.04 16.53 7.99
N PRO A 199 -11.37 17.44 8.94
CA PRO A 199 -12.68 17.46 9.59
C PRO A 199 -13.85 17.70 8.63
N ASP A 200 -13.62 18.47 7.57
CA ASP A 200 -14.63 18.85 6.57
C ASP A 200 -14.74 17.86 5.41
N LEU A 201 -13.83 16.89 5.33
CA LEU A 201 -13.86 15.86 4.31
C LEU A 201 -15.10 14.98 4.48
N ARG A 202 -16.01 15.03 3.53
CA ARG A 202 -17.20 14.17 3.48
C ARG A 202 -16.91 12.91 2.68
N PRO A 203 -17.60 11.79 3.00
CA PRO A 203 -17.51 10.58 2.17
C PRO A 203 -17.90 10.89 0.71
N VAL A 204 -17.08 10.38 -0.20
CA VAL A 204 -17.29 10.42 -1.66
C VAL A 204 -17.80 9.08 -2.16
N LEU A 205 -17.31 8.00 -1.55
CA LEU A 205 -17.64 6.61 -1.84
C LEU A 205 -18.06 5.90 -0.55
N THR A 206 -18.72 4.77 -0.72
CA THR A 206 -18.90 3.77 0.33
C THR A 206 -17.91 2.62 0.16
N GLY A 207 -17.72 1.80 1.20
CA GLY A 207 -16.95 0.57 1.08
C GLY A 207 -17.47 -0.37 -0.01
N ALA A 208 -18.80 -0.42 -0.21
CA ALA A 208 -19.42 -1.20 -1.28
C ALA A 208 -19.05 -0.67 -2.68
N ASP A 209 -19.02 0.64 -2.88
CA ASP A 209 -18.53 1.24 -4.14
C ASP A 209 -17.09 0.83 -4.41
N VAL A 210 -16.23 0.82 -3.38
CA VAL A 210 -14.83 0.38 -3.53
C VAL A 210 -14.73 -1.08 -3.96
N LEU A 211 -15.54 -1.96 -3.38
CA LEU A 211 -15.57 -3.39 -3.77
C LEU A 211 -16.04 -3.57 -5.23
N GLU A 212 -17.04 -2.81 -5.67
CA GLU A 212 -17.47 -2.81 -7.07
C GLU A 212 -16.36 -2.32 -8.01
N MET A 213 -15.64 -1.27 -7.63
CA MET A 213 -14.49 -0.75 -8.38
C MET A 213 -13.36 -1.78 -8.47
N GLN A 214 -13.07 -2.50 -7.39
CA GLN A 214 -12.09 -3.59 -7.38
C GLN A 214 -12.45 -4.71 -8.35
N GLU A 215 -13.74 -5.05 -8.49
CA GLU A 215 -14.20 -6.02 -9.49
C GLU A 215 -14.13 -5.44 -10.92
N ALA A 216 -14.36 -4.14 -11.09
CA ALA A 216 -14.21 -3.47 -12.37
C ALA A 216 -12.75 -3.46 -12.84
N VAL A 217 -11.80 -3.20 -11.95
CA VAL A 217 -10.35 -3.22 -12.23
C VAL A 217 -9.91 -4.57 -12.81
N LYS A 218 -10.40 -5.69 -12.30
CA LYS A 218 -10.07 -7.03 -12.81
C LYS A 218 -10.48 -7.23 -14.28
N ARG A 219 -11.42 -6.44 -14.79
CA ARG A 219 -11.94 -6.52 -16.17
C ARG A 219 -11.20 -5.61 -17.15
N ILE A 220 -10.29 -4.76 -16.67
CA ILE A 220 -9.43 -3.94 -17.52
C ILE A 220 -8.55 -4.85 -18.38
N ARG A 221 -8.62 -4.67 -19.70
CA ARG A 221 -7.88 -5.52 -20.64
C ARG A 221 -6.40 -5.15 -20.60
N VAL A 222 -5.58 -6.18 -20.62
CA VAL A 222 -4.13 -6.06 -20.79
C VAL A 222 -3.76 -6.83 -22.05
N ASP A 223 -3.16 -6.15 -23.01
CA ASP A 223 -2.68 -6.77 -24.24
C ASP A 223 -1.49 -7.69 -23.94
N GLU A 224 -1.32 -8.76 -24.72
CA GLU A 224 -0.24 -9.74 -24.54
C GLU A 224 1.15 -9.10 -24.73
N SER A 225 1.26 -8.06 -25.54
CA SER A 225 2.48 -7.28 -25.68
C SER A 225 2.92 -6.60 -24.38
N LEU A 226 1.95 -6.11 -23.59
CA LEU A 226 2.20 -5.51 -22.26
C LEU A 226 2.56 -6.58 -21.22
N VAL A 227 1.96 -7.76 -21.30
CA VAL A 227 2.36 -8.90 -20.46
C VAL A 227 3.80 -9.29 -20.76
N THR A 228 4.15 -9.40 -22.04
CA THR A 228 5.53 -9.68 -22.48
C THR A 228 6.50 -8.60 -22.00
N TYR A 229 6.14 -7.32 -22.09
CA TYR A 229 6.92 -6.21 -21.60
C TYR A 229 7.18 -6.29 -20.09
N ALA A 230 6.14 -6.57 -19.30
CA ALA A 230 6.28 -6.73 -17.86
C ALA A 230 7.17 -7.92 -17.50
N LEU A 231 7.02 -9.06 -18.18
CA LEU A 231 7.85 -10.25 -18.00
C LEU A 231 9.30 -10.01 -18.42
N GLU A 232 9.55 -9.21 -19.45
CA GLU A 232 10.91 -8.84 -19.85
C GLU A 232 11.60 -7.99 -18.76
N ILE A 233 10.89 -7.02 -18.15
CA ILE A 233 11.43 -6.29 -17.00
C ILE A 233 11.78 -7.28 -15.87
N VAL A 234 10.88 -8.20 -15.54
CA VAL A 234 11.10 -9.20 -14.49
C VAL A 234 12.31 -10.09 -14.81
N ARG A 235 12.43 -10.56 -16.06
CA ARG A 235 13.56 -11.38 -16.52
C ARG A 235 14.87 -10.62 -16.33
N ARG A 236 14.96 -9.36 -16.75
CA ARG A 236 16.14 -8.50 -16.58
C ARG A 236 16.53 -8.34 -15.12
N THR A 237 15.58 -8.27 -14.18
CA THR A 237 15.93 -8.25 -12.75
C THR A 237 16.62 -9.53 -12.27
N ARG A 238 16.24 -10.68 -12.83
CA ARG A 238 16.81 -11.99 -12.44
C ARG A 238 18.17 -12.26 -13.06
N GLU A 239 18.47 -11.60 -14.18
CA GLU A 239 19.73 -11.73 -14.93
C GLU A 239 20.73 -10.61 -14.61
N SER A 240 20.32 -9.62 -13.82
CA SER A 240 21.15 -8.46 -13.47
C SER A 240 22.29 -8.85 -12.53
N GLU A 241 23.52 -8.49 -12.88
CA GLU A 241 24.69 -8.64 -12.02
C GLU A 241 24.67 -7.73 -10.76
N TYR A 242 23.84 -6.70 -10.78
CA TYR A 242 23.65 -5.78 -9.64
C TYR A 242 22.68 -6.31 -8.58
N LEU A 243 21.96 -7.39 -8.87
CA LEU A 243 20.95 -7.96 -7.98
C LEU A 243 21.30 -9.40 -7.59
N SER A 244 21.31 -9.71 -6.28
CA SER A 244 21.39 -11.08 -5.77
C SER A 244 20.03 -11.79 -5.75
N LEU A 245 18.93 -11.01 -5.77
CA LEU A 245 17.57 -11.52 -5.86
C LEU A 245 16.77 -10.62 -6.80
N GLY A 246 16.20 -11.21 -7.85
CA GLY A 246 15.28 -10.56 -8.77
C GLY A 246 13.81 -10.68 -8.34
N VAL A 247 12.92 -10.10 -9.12
CA VAL A 247 11.47 -10.05 -8.85
C VAL A 247 10.83 -11.44 -8.92
N SER A 248 10.00 -11.76 -7.92
CA SER A 248 9.22 -12.99 -7.84
C SER A 248 8.04 -13.01 -8.84
N PRO A 249 7.44 -14.18 -9.14
CA PRO A 249 6.18 -14.25 -9.90
C PRO A 249 5.04 -13.46 -9.26
N ARG A 250 5.00 -13.39 -7.93
CA ARG A 250 4.05 -12.58 -7.17
C ARG A 250 4.24 -11.09 -7.44
N GLY A 251 5.49 -10.63 -7.56
CA GLY A 251 5.81 -9.26 -7.96
C GLY A 251 5.30 -8.94 -9.37
N ALA A 252 5.46 -9.84 -10.34
CA ALA A 252 4.92 -9.67 -11.69
C ALA A 252 3.38 -9.52 -11.67
N GLN A 253 2.68 -10.37 -10.91
CA GLN A 253 1.22 -10.26 -10.70
C GLN A 253 0.83 -8.95 -10.00
N ALA A 254 1.67 -8.46 -9.08
CA ALA A 254 1.44 -7.18 -8.41
C ALA A 254 1.50 -6.01 -9.40
N LEU A 255 2.50 -5.98 -10.29
CA LEU A 255 2.59 -4.96 -11.36
C LEU A 255 1.39 -5.02 -12.31
N TYR A 256 0.99 -6.22 -12.73
CA TYR A 256 -0.17 -6.43 -13.60
C TYR A 256 -1.44 -5.81 -12.99
N ARG A 257 -1.75 -6.14 -11.74
CA ARG A 257 -2.94 -5.60 -11.03
C ARG A 257 -2.84 -4.09 -10.79
N ALA A 258 -1.65 -3.59 -10.45
CA ALA A 258 -1.42 -2.17 -10.24
C ALA A 258 -1.62 -1.38 -11.54
N ALA A 259 -1.15 -1.89 -12.69
CA ALA A 259 -1.37 -1.29 -14.00
C ALA A 259 -2.86 -1.25 -14.39
N GLN A 260 -3.60 -2.32 -14.13
CA GLN A 260 -5.06 -2.32 -14.32
C GLN A 260 -5.75 -1.24 -13.48
N ALA A 261 -5.37 -1.10 -12.21
CA ALA A 261 -5.92 -0.07 -11.33
C ALA A 261 -5.53 1.35 -11.78
N MET A 262 -4.33 1.53 -12.34
CA MET A 262 -3.90 2.81 -12.91
C MET A 262 -4.75 3.19 -14.13
N ALA A 263 -4.93 2.27 -15.08
CA ALA A 263 -5.79 2.46 -16.26
C ALA A 263 -7.24 2.77 -15.87
N PHE A 264 -7.75 2.08 -14.84
CA PHE A 264 -9.08 2.33 -14.30
C PHE A 264 -9.24 3.75 -13.73
N LEU A 265 -8.26 4.25 -12.97
CA LEU A 265 -8.24 5.61 -12.46
C LEU A 265 -8.25 6.67 -13.57
N ASP A 266 -7.65 6.36 -14.72
CA ASP A 266 -7.68 7.22 -15.91
C ASP A 266 -8.95 7.04 -16.77
N GLY A 267 -9.93 6.26 -16.30
CA GLY A 267 -11.20 6.03 -16.99
C GLY A 267 -11.09 5.12 -18.22
N ARG A 268 -9.99 4.40 -18.37
CA ARG A 268 -9.75 3.49 -19.49
C ARG A 268 -10.19 2.07 -19.18
N THR A 269 -10.59 1.32 -20.20
CA THR A 269 -10.96 -0.10 -20.12
C THR A 269 -9.84 -1.03 -20.60
N PHE A 270 -8.69 -0.48 -20.90
CA PHE A 270 -7.48 -1.17 -21.34
C PHE A 270 -6.24 -0.48 -20.78
N CYS A 271 -5.18 -1.24 -20.59
CA CYS A 271 -3.87 -0.74 -20.18
C CYS A 271 -3.04 -0.26 -21.37
N THR A 272 -2.13 0.65 -21.09
CA THR A 272 -1.09 1.17 -21.99
C THR A 272 0.29 0.98 -21.35
N PRO A 273 1.40 1.13 -22.07
CA PRO A 273 2.73 1.06 -21.47
C PRO A 273 2.95 2.05 -20.33
N GLU A 274 2.29 3.21 -20.39
CA GLU A 274 2.34 4.28 -19.38
C GLU A 274 1.73 3.85 -18.04
N ASP A 275 0.94 2.78 -18.01
CA ASP A 275 0.42 2.21 -16.77
C ASP A 275 1.43 1.28 -16.10
N PHE A 276 2.34 0.67 -16.86
CA PHE A 276 3.33 -0.27 -16.37
C PHE A 276 4.64 0.40 -15.99
N LYS A 277 5.19 1.22 -16.87
CA LYS A 277 6.54 1.79 -16.73
C LYS A 277 6.72 2.60 -15.43
N PRO A 278 5.84 3.54 -15.06
CA PRO A 278 5.98 4.32 -13.81
C PRO A 278 5.77 3.48 -12.55
N LEU A 279 4.98 2.39 -12.65
CA LEU A 279 4.69 1.54 -11.52
C LEU A 279 5.78 0.48 -11.24
N ALA A 280 6.67 0.23 -12.21
CA ALA A 280 7.68 -0.82 -12.07
C ALA A 280 8.60 -0.57 -10.85
N VAL A 281 9.06 0.67 -10.64
CA VAL A 281 9.91 0.99 -9.48
C VAL A 281 9.15 0.88 -8.15
N PRO A 282 7.99 1.53 -7.93
CA PRO A 282 7.21 1.38 -6.71
C PRO A 282 6.84 -0.07 -6.39
N VAL A 283 6.55 -0.89 -7.40
CA VAL A 283 6.13 -2.28 -7.22
C VAL A 283 7.32 -3.22 -7.04
N PHE A 284 8.45 -3.01 -7.70
CA PHE A 284 9.54 -3.98 -7.74
C PHE A 284 10.70 -3.67 -6.80
N ALA A 285 11.00 -2.39 -6.55
CA ALA A 285 12.24 -2.01 -5.86
C ALA A 285 12.36 -2.54 -4.41
N HIS A 286 11.26 -2.80 -3.73
CA HIS A 286 11.27 -3.41 -2.40
C HIS A 286 11.30 -4.96 -2.42
N ARG A 287 11.27 -5.57 -3.61
CA ARG A 287 11.27 -7.01 -3.84
C ARG A 287 12.61 -7.54 -4.34
N VAL A 288 13.54 -6.65 -4.67
CA VAL A 288 14.87 -7.02 -5.16
C VAL A 288 15.91 -6.80 -4.08
N VAL A 289 16.98 -7.59 -4.13
CA VAL A 289 18.12 -7.45 -3.24
C VAL A 289 19.34 -7.06 -4.04
N VAL A 290 19.92 -5.92 -3.71
CA VAL A 290 21.11 -5.39 -4.39
C VAL A 290 22.37 -6.09 -3.90
N ASN A 291 23.27 -6.43 -4.84
CA ASN A 291 24.59 -6.92 -4.51
C ASN A 291 25.42 -5.82 -3.83
N GLY A 292 26.12 -6.17 -2.73
CA GLY A 292 27.01 -5.27 -2.00
C GLY A 292 26.64 -5.03 -0.55
N GLY A 293 27.61 -4.67 0.25
CA GLY A 293 27.47 -4.35 1.67
C GLY A 293 27.20 -2.87 1.89
N TYR A 294 25.94 -2.48 2.07
CA TYR A 294 25.58 -1.10 2.37
C TYR A 294 25.44 -0.87 3.87
N ALA A 295 25.94 0.28 4.32
CA ALA A 295 25.97 0.64 5.74
C ALA A 295 24.60 0.97 6.34
N SER A 296 23.55 1.19 5.51
CA SER A 296 22.22 1.55 6.01
C SER A 296 21.09 1.03 5.13
N THR A 297 19.92 0.80 5.74
CA THR A 297 18.68 0.41 5.05
C THR A 297 18.24 1.43 4.01
N LEU A 298 18.41 2.73 4.31
CA LEU A 298 18.09 3.81 3.38
C LEU A 298 18.93 3.71 2.09
N LYS A 299 20.24 3.53 2.20
CA LYS A 299 21.12 3.40 1.03
C LYS A 299 20.80 2.16 0.19
N LYS A 300 20.45 1.04 0.83
CA LYS A 300 19.99 -0.17 0.12
C LYS A 300 18.71 0.10 -0.67
N SER A 301 17.75 0.78 -0.04
CA SER A 301 16.47 1.12 -0.65
C SER A 301 16.64 2.07 -1.83
N GLU A 302 17.48 3.11 -1.70
CA GLU A 302 17.76 4.06 -2.78
C GLU A 302 18.45 3.41 -3.97
N GLN A 303 19.40 2.51 -3.70
CA GLN A 303 20.09 1.79 -4.75
C GLN A 303 19.19 0.79 -5.47
N ALA A 304 18.30 0.11 -4.75
CA ALA A 304 17.30 -0.75 -5.37
C ALA A 304 16.40 0.07 -6.33
N ASP A 305 15.98 1.28 -5.94
CA ASP A 305 15.23 2.17 -6.81
C ASP A 305 16.03 2.56 -8.06
N GLN A 306 17.32 2.87 -7.90
CA GLN A 306 18.19 3.27 -9.01
C GLN A 306 18.39 2.11 -9.99
N VAL A 307 18.76 0.93 -9.50
CA VAL A 307 18.95 -0.27 -10.33
C VAL A 307 17.66 -0.61 -11.07
N MET A 308 16.52 -0.51 -10.40
CA MET A 308 15.23 -0.76 -11.03
C MET A 308 14.92 0.25 -12.14
N ARG A 309 15.21 1.55 -11.94
CA ARG A 309 15.04 2.56 -13.00
C ARG A 309 15.91 2.24 -14.22
N GLU A 310 17.18 1.92 -14.01
CA GLU A 310 18.11 1.55 -15.06
C GLU A 310 17.60 0.33 -15.84
N ILE A 311 17.15 -0.73 -15.15
CA ILE A 311 16.59 -1.91 -15.80
C ILE A 311 15.36 -1.54 -16.66
N VAL A 312 14.41 -0.79 -16.10
CA VAL A 312 13.17 -0.39 -16.81
C VAL A 312 13.48 0.42 -18.07
N GLU A 313 14.49 1.29 -18.04
CA GLU A 313 14.87 2.08 -19.22
C GLU A 313 15.53 1.25 -20.32
N THR A 314 16.10 0.10 -20.01
CA THR A 314 16.71 -0.80 -21.01
C THR A 314 15.71 -1.67 -21.77
N VAL A 315 14.48 -1.78 -21.26
CA VAL A 315 13.46 -2.63 -21.88
C VAL A 315 12.66 -1.81 -22.89
N ALA A 316 12.60 -2.30 -24.12
CA ALA A 316 11.86 -1.64 -25.20
C ALA A 316 10.36 -1.62 -24.88
N VAL A 317 9.75 -0.46 -24.98
CA VAL A 317 8.30 -0.27 -24.82
C VAL A 317 7.60 -0.83 -26.06
N PRO A 318 6.56 -1.67 -25.90
CA PRO A 318 5.79 -2.14 -27.05
C PRO A 318 5.10 -0.97 -27.78
N VAL A 319 5.11 -1.02 -29.10
CA VAL A 319 4.53 -0.01 -30.01
C VAL A 319 3.06 -0.35 -30.29
#